data_ac3e9f8f83a4330e87eb6ab02499d38f
#
_entry.id   ac3e9f8f83a4330e87eb6ab02499d38f
#
_cell.length_a   1.000
_cell.length_b   1.000
_cell.length_c   1.000
_cell.angle_alpha   90.00
_cell.angle_beta   90.00
_cell.angle_gamma   90.00
#
_symmetry.space_group_name_H-M   'P 1'
#
loop_
_entity.id
_entity.type
_entity.pdbx_description
1 polymer ?
#
loop_
_entity_poly.entity_id
_entity_poly.type
_entity_poly.pdbx_seq_one_letter_code
_entity_poly.pdbx_strand_id
1 'polypeptide(L)'
;IEEVKAGDKVVATDPETGETRIETVTAEIKGEGLKHLVKVVIDTDGDKGKETAEVTATDGHPFWVPELGQWLDATDLQPGQWLQTSAGTHVQITAIQRWTTPGTTVHNLTVGDTHTYYALAGATPVLVHNCGVTPQGVADSLPARGKNDPTSGQVINETADGWEPQGSPIRSGHAGDVSDAIDAFLTASPDIANPPDGPHPSATHVETIIAWYMQRRGITNATVVINHRGGPCSGPLSCSVAVPAILPAGSTLTVMFPDGQGGMRSTPLQGRRR
;
A
#
# COMPACT_ATOMS: atom_id res chain seq x y z
N ILE A 1 -7.89 -13.87 -9.26
CA ILE A 1 -7.29 -13.24 -8.08
C ILE A 1 -8.35 -12.89 -7.03
N GLU A 2 -9.56 -12.49 -7.41
CA GLU A 2 -10.64 -12.12 -6.47
C GLU A 2 -11.09 -13.25 -5.52
N GLU A 3 -10.89 -14.50 -5.92
CA GLU A 3 -11.26 -15.68 -5.13
C GLU A 3 -10.16 -16.12 -4.15
N VAL A 4 -8.94 -15.62 -4.31
CA VAL A 4 -7.79 -15.96 -3.47
C VAL A 4 -7.88 -15.24 -2.13
N LYS A 5 -7.66 -15.98 -1.04
CA LYS A 5 -7.78 -15.49 0.34
C LYS A 5 -6.49 -15.63 1.14
N ALA A 6 -6.35 -14.81 2.17
CA ALA A 6 -5.28 -15.01 3.14
C ALA A 6 -5.33 -16.44 3.72
N GLY A 7 -4.20 -17.12 3.71
CA GLY A 7 -4.05 -18.53 4.05
C GLY A 7 -4.02 -19.47 2.86
N ASP A 8 -4.45 -19.04 1.67
CA ASP A 8 -4.34 -19.85 0.46
C ASP A 8 -2.88 -20.06 0.05
N LYS A 9 -2.65 -21.07 -0.77
CA LYS A 9 -1.34 -21.44 -1.28
C LYS A 9 -1.22 -21.08 -2.74
N VAL A 10 -0.13 -20.41 -3.08
CA VAL A 10 0.20 -20.01 -4.46
C VAL A 10 1.59 -20.50 -4.83
N VAL A 11 1.80 -20.69 -6.13
CA VAL A 11 3.13 -20.96 -6.67
C VAL A 11 3.87 -19.63 -6.74
N ALA A 12 5.09 -19.59 -6.23
CA ALA A 12 5.98 -18.45 -6.25
C ALA A 12 7.35 -18.88 -6.77
N THR A 13 8.04 -18.02 -7.50
CA THR A 13 9.39 -18.26 -8.00
C THR A 13 10.26 -17.07 -7.66
N ASP A 14 11.41 -17.33 -7.05
CA ASP A 14 12.50 -16.37 -6.98
C ASP A 14 13.22 -16.33 -8.35
N PRO A 15 13.09 -15.27 -9.13
CA PRO A 15 13.64 -15.23 -10.47
C PRO A 15 15.17 -15.13 -10.52
N GLU A 16 15.83 -14.72 -9.43
CA GLU A 16 17.29 -14.62 -9.36
C GLU A 16 17.92 -15.98 -9.13
N THR A 17 17.31 -16.82 -8.30
CA THR A 17 17.80 -18.17 -8.01
C THR A 17 17.15 -19.25 -8.87
N GLY A 18 15.98 -18.96 -9.48
CA GLY A 18 15.14 -19.92 -10.20
C GLY A 18 14.39 -20.87 -9.27
N GLU A 19 14.47 -20.70 -7.95
CA GLU A 19 13.78 -21.57 -6.98
C GLU A 19 12.26 -21.32 -7.03
N THR A 20 11.50 -22.39 -7.24
CA THR A 20 10.04 -22.37 -7.23
C THR A 20 9.52 -23.12 -6.03
N ARG A 21 8.60 -22.52 -5.28
CA ARG A 21 8.01 -23.09 -4.07
C ARG A 21 6.54 -22.73 -3.93
N ILE A 22 5.89 -23.37 -2.96
CA ILE A 22 4.51 -23.03 -2.58
C ILE A 22 4.56 -22.08 -1.40
N GLU A 23 4.05 -20.87 -1.61
CA GLU A 23 3.99 -19.83 -0.60
C GLU A 23 2.58 -19.61 -0.08
N THR A 24 2.48 -18.96 1.08
CA THR A 24 1.19 -18.62 1.66
C THR A 24 0.83 -17.17 1.34
N VAL A 25 -0.39 -16.94 0.88
CA VAL A 25 -0.96 -15.59 0.81
C VAL A 25 -1.19 -15.08 2.23
N THR A 26 -0.52 -14.00 2.60
CA THR A 26 -0.60 -13.42 3.95
C THR A 26 -1.64 -12.30 4.04
N ALA A 27 -1.95 -11.63 2.93
CA ALA A 27 -2.99 -10.61 2.86
C ALA A 27 -3.56 -10.47 1.44
N GLU A 28 -4.80 -10.00 1.37
CA GLU A 28 -5.46 -9.54 0.16
C GLU A 28 -5.48 -8.00 0.19
N ILE A 29 -5.13 -7.38 -0.92
CA ILE A 29 -5.18 -5.92 -1.09
C ILE A 29 -6.26 -5.60 -2.12
N LYS A 30 -7.23 -4.78 -1.74
CA LYS A 30 -8.27 -4.25 -2.63
C LYS A 30 -8.11 -2.74 -2.74
N GLY A 31 -8.05 -2.23 -3.96
CA GLY A 31 -8.02 -0.81 -4.22
C GLY A 31 -9.23 -0.37 -5.04
N GLU A 32 -9.93 0.67 -4.59
CA GLU A 32 -11.06 1.27 -5.28
C GLU A 32 -10.73 2.70 -5.74
N GLY A 33 -11.52 3.24 -6.66
CA GLY A 33 -11.42 4.62 -7.11
C GLY A 33 -10.83 4.76 -8.51
N LEU A 34 -10.21 5.93 -8.78
CA LEU A 34 -9.55 6.21 -10.05
C LEU A 34 -8.31 5.31 -10.18
N LYS A 35 -8.23 4.55 -11.28
CA LYS A 35 -7.11 3.66 -11.56
C LYS A 35 -6.50 3.95 -12.92
N HIS A 36 -5.17 3.94 -12.97
CA HIS A 36 -4.41 3.84 -14.20
C HIS A 36 -4.14 2.37 -14.45
N LEU A 37 -4.67 1.86 -15.54
CA LEU A 37 -4.62 0.44 -15.87
C LEU A 37 -3.80 0.20 -17.12
N VAL A 38 -3.13 -0.94 -17.14
CA VAL A 38 -2.35 -1.43 -18.26
C VAL A 38 -2.82 -2.84 -18.60
N LYS A 39 -3.22 -3.04 -19.84
CA LYS A 39 -3.51 -4.35 -20.41
C LYS A 39 -2.26 -4.82 -21.13
N VAL A 40 -1.74 -5.95 -20.70
CA VAL A 40 -0.61 -6.65 -21.31
C VAL A 40 -1.17 -7.80 -22.13
N VAL A 41 -0.95 -7.79 -23.44
CA VAL A 41 -1.37 -8.84 -24.35
C VAL A 41 -0.14 -9.67 -24.69
N ILE A 42 -0.24 -10.97 -24.50
CA ILE A 42 0.85 -11.94 -24.73
C ILE A 42 0.48 -12.93 -25.83
N ASP A 43 1.49 -13.39 -26.55
CA ASP A 43 1.41 -14.52 -27.47
C ASP A 43 1.46 -15.83 -26.67
N THR A 44 0.48 -16.72 -26.88
CA THR A 44 0.37 -17.97 -26.12
C THR A 44 0.76 -19.21 -26.90
N ASP A 45 0.88 -19.12 -28.21
CA ASP A 45 1.20 -20.25 -29.11
C ASP A 45 2.48 -20.07 -29.97
N GLY A 46 3.09 -18.87 -29.86
CA GLY A 46 4.33 -18.54 -30.55
C GLY A 46 4.20 -18.71 -32.09
N ASP A 47 5.21 -19.27 -32.72
CA ASP A 47 5.22 -19.48 -34.18
C ASP A 47 4.12 -20.42 -34.71
N LYS A 48 3.34 -21.05 -33.81
CA LYS A 48 2.31 -22.03 -34.19
C LYS A 48 0.98 -21.41 -34.60
N GLY A 49 0.74 -20.17 -34.27
CA GLY A 49 -0.54 -19.52 -34.56
C GLY A 49 -0.59 -18.03 -34.24
N LYS A 50 -1.76 -17.55 -33.82
CA LYS A 50 -2.04 -16.16 -33.50
C LYS A 50 -2.86 -16.05 -32.21
N GLU A 51 -2.80 -17.06 -31.36
CA GLU A 51 -3.55 -17.03 -30.12
C GLU A 51 -2.88 -16.06 -29.15
N THR A 52 -3.69 -15.22 -28.56
CA THR A 52 -3.24 -14.24 -27.56
C THR A 52 -4.08 -14.35 -26.31
N ALA A 53 -3.48 -13.98 -25.20
CA ALA A 53 -4.17 -13.81 -23.93
C ALA A 53 -3.82 -12.45 -23.31
N GLU A 54 -4.59 -12.02 -22.35
CA GLU A 54 -4.39 -10.72 -21.74
C GLU A 54 -4.44 -10.79 -20.21
N VAL A 55 -3.67 -9.93 -19.57
CA VAL A 55 -3.76 -9.63 -18.14
C VAL A 55 -3.85 -8.12 -17.96
N THR A 56 -4.70 -7.69 -17.04
CA THR A 56 -4.84 -6.27 -16.69
C THR A 56 -4.28 -6.03 -15.30
N ALA A 57 -3.42 -5.06 -15.16
CA ALA A 57 -2.81 -4.65 -13.91
C ALA A 57 -2.89 -3.13 -13.73
N THR A 58 -2.60 -2.64 -12.52
CA THR A 58 -2.31 -1.22 -12.30
C THR A 58 -0.97 -0.84 -12.94
N ASP A 59 -0.79 0.42 -13.27
CA ASP A 59 0.40 0.96 -13.92
C ASP A 59 1.72 0.64 -13.20
N GLY A 60 1.72 0.68 -11.86
CA GLY A 60 2.87 0.35 -11.02
C GLY A 60 2.98 -1.13 -10.62
N HIS A 61 2.24 -2.06 -11.26
CA HIS A 61 2.35 -3.49 -10.92
C HIS A 61 3.52 -4.14 -11.65
N PRO A 62 4.50 -4.76 -10.91
CA PRO A 62 5.72 -5.23 -11.56
C PRO A 62 5.59 -6.61 -12.17
N PHE A 63 6.18 -6.77 -13.35
CA PHE A 63 6.34 -7.99 -14.10
C PHE A 63 7.83 -8.32 -14.24
N TRP A 64 8.18 -9.59 -14.13
CA TRP A 64 9.55 -10.03 -14.37
C TRP A 64 9.86 -10.10 -15.86
N VAL A 65 10.89 -9.38 -16.29
CA VAL A 65 11.38 -9.37 -17.68
C VAL A 65 12.74 -10.06 -17.71
N PRO A 66 12.78 -11.38 -18.03
CA PRO A 66 13.96 -12.22 -17.86
C PRO A 66 15.15 -11.81 -18.74
N GLU A 67 14.91 -11.24 -19.91
CA GLU A 67 15.99 -10.75 -20.80
C GLU A 67 16.73 -9.54 -20.22
N LEU A 68 16.08 -8.78 -19.34
CA LEU A 68 16.69 -7.65 -18.64
C LEU A 68 17.19 -8.03 -17.24
N GLY A 69 16.73 -9.16 -16.69
CA GLY A 69 16.97 -9.56 -15.32
C GLY A 69 16.39 -8.52 -14.33
N GLN A 70 15.23 -7.95 -14.64
CA GLN A 70 14.65 -6.85 -13.88
C GLN A 70 13.13 -6.96 -13.75
N TRP A 71 12.61 -6.40 -12.67
CA TRP A 71 11.20 -6.09 -12.49
C TRP A 71 10.90 -4.77 -13.20
N LEU A 72 9.91 -4.78 -14.10
CA LEU A 72 9.40 -3.56 -14.74
C LEU A 72 7.95 -3.34 -14.34
N ASP A 73 7.62 -2.11 -13.99
CA ASP A 73 6.24 -1.71 -13.79
C ASP A 73 5.43 -1.90 -15.09
N ALA A 74 4.16 -2.26 -14.97
CA ALA A 74 3.30 -2.52 -16.13
C ALA A 74 3.29 -1.33 -17.12
N THR A 75 3.43 -0.10 -16.62
CA THR A 75 3.51 1.10 -17.44
C THR A 75 4.77 1.17 -18.30
N ASP A 76 5.86 0.52 -17.89
CA ASP A 76 7.16 0.57 -18.57
C ASP A 76 7.36 -0.61 -19.55
N LEU A 77 6.45 -1.58 -19.51
CA LEU A 77 6.47 -2.71 -20.43
C LEU A 77 6.27 -2.28 -21.88
N GLN A 78 6.93 -2.98 -22.79
CA GLN A 78 6.88 -2.73 -24.23
C GLN A 78 6.61 -4.01 -25.03
N PRO A 79 5.91 -3.92 -26.18
CA PRO A 79 5.80 -5.03 -27.12
C PRO A 79 7.20 -5.53 -27.56
N GLY A 80 7.33 -6.84 -27.67
CA GLY A 80 8.58 -7.51 -27.98
C GLY A 80 9.33 -8.06 -26.77
N GLN A 81 9.08 -7.55 -25.56
CA GLN A 81 9.63 -8.09 -24.32
C GLN A 81 9.01 -9.43 -23.95
N TRP A 82 9.71 -10.20 -23.13
CA TRP A 82 9.31 -11.52 -22.69
C TRP A 82 8.95 -11.55 -21.21
N LEU A 83 7.94 -12.32 -20.86
CA LEU A 83 7.52 -12.58 -19.47
C LEU A 83 7.76 -14.04 -19.14
N GLN A 84 8.16 -14.31 -17.89
CA GLN A 84 8.40 -15.68 -17.41
C GLN A 84 7.09 -16.37 -17.03
N THR A 85 6.93 -17.64 -17.44
CA THR A 85 5.81 -18.49 -17.05
C THR A 85 6.17 -19.39 -15.86
N SER A 86 5.16 -19.99 -15.23
CA SER A 86 5.35 -20.95 -14.12
C SER A 86 6.04 -22.27 -14.55
N ALA A 87 6.10 -22.53 -15.84
CA ALA A 87 6.84 -23.67 -16.41
C ALA A 87 8.33 -23.35 -16.66
N GLY A 88 8.78 -22.14 -16.33
CA GLY A 88 10.13 -21.66 -16.64
C GLY A 88 10.35 -21.31 -18.12
N THR A 89 9.28 -21.30 -18.93
CA THR A 89 9.31 -20.83 -20.33
C THR A 89 8.98 -19.33 -20.38
N HIS A 90 9.09 -18.72 -21.55
CA HIS A 90 8.81 -17.31 -21.75
C HIS A 90 7.71 -17.12 -22.80
N VAL A 91 6.91 -16.08 -22.62
CA VAL A 91 5.87 -15.63 -23.55
C VAL A 91 6.11 -14.18 -23.93
N GLN A 92 5.89 -13.83 -25.22
CA GLN A 92 6.20 -12.51 -25.71
C GLN A 92 5.02 -11.56 -25.58
N ILE A 93 5.28 -10.33 -25.17
CA ILE A 93 4.32 -9.23 -25.18
C ILE A 93 4.11 -8.78 -26.63
N THR A 94 2.87 -8.85 -27.11
CA THR A 94 2.50 -8.44 -28.46
C THR A 94 1.88 -7.05 -28.53
N ALA A 95 1.19 -6.63 -27.45
CA ALA A 95 0.59 -5.29 -27.37
C ALA A 95 0.45 -4.83 -25.93
N ILE A 96 0.48 -3.51 -25.75
CA ILE A 96 0.22 -2.83 -24.48
C ILE A 96 -0.85 -1.77 -24.72
N GLN A 97 -1.88 -1.76 -23.86
CA GLN A 97 -2.92 -0.72 -23.85
C GLN A 97 -2.96 -0.08 -22.46
N ARG A 98 -3.07 1.25 -22.42
CA ARG A 98 -3.10 2.02 -21.17
C ARG A 98 -4.34 2.90 -21.16
N TRP A 99 -5.04 2.94 -20.02
CA TRP A 99 -6.20 3.82 -19.83
C TRP A 99 -6.39 4.17 -18.37
N THR A 100 -7.21 5.17 -18.13
CA THR A 100 -7.64 5.58 -16.81
C THR A 100 -9.13 5.35 -16.66
N THR A 101 -9.54 4.77 -15.55
CA THR A 101 -10.95 4.49 -15.27
C THR A 101 -11.31 4.86 -13.84
N PRO A 102 -12.46 5.52 -13.62
CA PRO A 102 -12.99 5.74 -12.28
C PRO A 102 -13.77 4.53 -11.80
N GLY A 103 -13.78 4.31 -10.49
CA GLY A 103 -14.66 3.35 -9.83
C GLY A 103 -14.37 1.87 -10.10
N THR A 104 -13.15 1.54 -10.49
CA THR A 104 -12.72 0.15 -10.67
C THR A 104 -12.07 -0.39 -9.41
N THR A 105 -12.45 -1.62 -9.04
CA THR A 105 -11.76 -2.38 -7.99
C THR A 105 -10.58 -3.14 -8.62
N VAL A 106 -9.43 -3.05 -8.00
CA VAL A 106 -8.23 -3.83 -8.33
C VAL A 106 -7.83 -4.68 -7.13
N HIS A 107 -7.17 -5.80 -7.41
CA HIS A 107 -6.77 -6.76 -6.41
C HIS A 107 -5.27 -7.02 -6.52
N ASN A 108 -4.61 -7.16 -5.38
CA ASN A 108 -3.24 -7.66 -5.26
C ASN A 108 -3.16 -8.62 -4.07
N LEU A 109 -2.10 -9.40 -4.02
CA LEU A 109 -1.86 -10.37 -2.95
C LEU A 109 -0.56 -10.01 -2.24
N THR A 110 -0.50 -10.17 -0.94
CA THR A 110 0.77 -10.27 -0.24
C THR A 110 1.10 -11.76 -0.09
N VAL A 111 2.25 -12.16 -0.62
CA VAL A 111 2.75 -13.54 -0.59
C VAL A 111 3.99 -13.56 0.30
N GLY A 112 4.14 -14.60 1.10
CA GLY A 112 5.29 -14.74 2.00
C GLY A 112 6.64 -14.80 1.27
N ASP A 113 7.68 -14.75 2.01
CA ASP A 113 9.14 -14.81 1.72
C ASP A 113 9.66 -14.40 0.33
N THR A 114 9.08 -14.92 -0.77
CA THR A 114 9.53 -14.60 -2.14
C THR A 114 8.90 -13.36 -2.73
N HIS A 115 7.78 -12.88 -2.15
CA HIS A 115 7.02 -11.73 -2.64
C HIS A 115 6.64 -11.81 -4.13
N THR A 116 6.52 -13.00 -4.69
CA THR A 116 6.15 -13.26 -6.09
C THR A 116 4.95 -14.19 -6.18
N TYR A 117 4.24 -14.13 -7.27
CA TYR A 117 3.20 -15.09 -7.62
C TYR A 117 2.95 -15.06 -9.14
N TYR A 118 2.09 -15.95 -9.62
CA TYR A 118 1.73 -16.00 -11.04
C TYR A 118 0.32 -15.45 -11.25
N ALA A 119 0.22 -14.36 -12.00
CA ALA A 119 -1.04 -13.83 -12.51
C ALA A 119 -1.41 -14.54 -13.83
N LEU A 120 -2.70 -14.82 -14.01
CA LEU A 120 -3.15 -15.52 -15.22
C LEU A 120 -3.52 -14.52 -16.32
N ALA A 121 -2.83 -14.60 -17.46
CA ALA A 121 -3.27 -14.05 -18.73
C ALA A 121 -4.02 -15.16 -19.48
N GLY A 122 -5.36 -15.14 -19.40
CA GLY A 122 -6.15 -16.30 -19.80
C GLY A 122 -5.79 -17.55 -18.98
N ALA A 123 -5.22 -18.57 -19.63
CA ALA A 123 -4.70 -19.78 -18.97
C ALA A 123 -3.18 -19.74 -18.75
N THR A 124 -2.49 -18.71 -19.23
CA THR A 124 -1.03 -18.60 -19.17
C THR A 124 -0.60 -17.85 -17.92
N PRO A 125 0.10 -18.50 -16.99
CA PRO A 125 0.61 -17.85 -15.79
C PRO A 125 1.86 -17.02 -16.12
N VAL A 126 1.88 -15.75 -15.72
CA VAL A 126 3.03 -14.84 -15.86
C VAL A 126 3.51 -14.39 -14.49
N LEU A 127 4.84 -14.36 -14.29
CA LEU A 127 5.46 -14.01 -13.02
C LEU A 127 5.32 -12.53 -12.75
N VAL A 128 4.70 -12.22 -11.62
CA VAL A 128 4.53 -10.86 -11.09
C VAL A 128 5.07 -10.79 -9.66
N HIS A 129 5.44 -9.60 -9.26
CA HIS A 129 5.88 -9.35 -7.91
C HIS A 129 4.76 -8.67 -7.11
N ASN A 130 4.55 -9.13 -5.90
CA ASN A 130 3.83 -8.32 -4.95
C ASN A 130 4.83 -7.36 -4.30
N CYS A 131 5.44 -6.49 -5.09
CA CYS A 131 6.30 -5.45 -4.54
C CYS A 131 5.67 -4.89 -3.29
N GLY A 132 6.50 -4.71 -2.28
CA GLY A 132 6.13 -3.85 -1.18
C GLY A 132 5.41 -2.66 -1.80
N VAL A 133 4.12 -2.52 -1.52
CA VAL A 133 3.28 -1.50 -2.14
C VAL A 133 3.97 -0.16 -2.06
N THR A 134 4.01 0.57 -3.16
CA THR A 134 4.48 1.94 -3.07
C THR A 134 3.55 2.72 -2.13
N PRO A 135 4.02 3.72 -1.40
CA PRO A 135 3.15 4.57 -0.60
C PRO A 135 1.95 5.12 -1.38
N GLN A 136 2.11 5.37 -2.69
CA GLN A 136 1.01 5.76 -3.58
C GLN A 136 0.02 4.59 -3.77
N GLY A 137 0.48 3.39 -4.03
CA GLY A 137 -0.37 2.20 -4.16
C GLY A 137 -1.15 1.90 -2.86
N VAL A 138 -0.52 2.12 -1.70
CA VAL A 138 -1.22 2.07 -0.40
C VAL A 138 -2.30 3.14 -0.32
N ALA A 139 -1.98 4.38 -0.66
CA ALA A 139 -2.96 5.48 -0.64
C ALA A 139 -4.16 5.18 -1.56
N ASP A 140 -3.90 4.60 -2.73
CA ASP A 140 -4.91 4.24 -3.72
C ASP A 140 -5.76 3.02 -3.30
N SER A 141 -5.22 2.16 -2.43
CA SER A 141 -5.96 1.04 -1.83
C SER A 141 -6.88 1.45 -0.68
N LEU A 142 -6.63 2.61 -0.06
CA LEU A 142 -7.51 3.13 0.99
C LEU A 142 -8.84 3.59 0.41
N PRO A 143 -9.94 3.57 1.21
CA PRO A 143 -11.24 4.05 0.75
C PRO A 143 -11.16 5.45 0.16
N ALA A 144 -11.84 5.69 -0.97
CA ALA A 144 -11.94 7.02 -1.54
C ALA A 144 -12.52 8.00 -0.51
N ARG A 145 -11.89 9.18 -0.37
CA ARG A 145 -12.25 10.16 0.66
C ARG A 145 -12.88 11.41 0.07
N GLY A 146 -14.15 11.65 0.40
CA GLY A 146 -14.82 12.92 0.18
C GLY A 146 -14.42 13.97 1.24
N LYS A 147 -14.92 15.21 1.06
CA LYS A 147 -14.55 16.37 1.89
C LYS A 147 -14.76 16.15 3.39
N ASN A 148 -15.85 15.47 3.76
CA ASN A 148 -16.28 15.26 5.15
C ASN A 148 -16.11 13.80 5.61
N ASP A 149 -15.52 12.94 4.79
CA ASP A 149 -15.33 11.55 5.15
C ASP A 149 -14.17 11.39 6.14
N PRO A 150 -14.24 10.36 6.98
CA PRO A 150 -13.14 10.01 7.87
C PRO A 150 -11.85 9.74 7.09
N THR A 151 -10.72 10.12 7.66
CA THR A 151 -9.40 9.74 7.15
C THR A 151 -9.17 8.26 7.44
N SER A 152 -8.67 7.53 6.46
CA SER A 152 -8.15 6.18 6.64
C SER A 152 -6.63 6.20 6.48
N GLY A 153 -5.95 5.33 7.22
CA GLY A 153 -4.48 5.23 7.15
C GLY A 153 -4.02 3.80 7.34
N GLN A 154 -2.95 3.47 6.65
CA GLN A 154 -2.27 2.17 6.69
C GLN A 154 -0.84 2.36 7.17
N VAL A 155 -0.46 1.69 8.25
CA VAL A 155 0.95 1.62 8.67
C VAL A 155 1.71 0.77 7.67
N ILE A 156 2.89 1.23 7.28
CA ILE A 156 3.78 0.55 6.35
C ILE A 156 5.20 0.48 6.92
N ASN A 157 5.91 -0.60 6.62
CA ASN A 157 7.33 -0.74 6.89
C ASN A 157 8.12 -0.69 5.58
N GLU A 158 9.25 0.00 5.59
CA GLU A 158 10.22 -0.07 4.50
C GLU A 158 11.00 -1.39 4.62
N THR A 159 11.09 -2.10 3.50
CA THR A 159 11.84 -3.35 3.37
C THR A 159 12.87 -3.20 2.25
N ALA A 160 13.72 -4.20 2.05
CA ALA A 160 14.68 -4.19 0.93
C ALA A 160 14.00 -4.12 -0.43
N ASP A 161 12.75 -4.63 -0.51
CA ASP A 161 11.97 -4.75 -1.75
C ASP A 161 10.87 -3.69 -1.88
N GLY A 162 10.90 -2.64 -1.05
CA GLY A 162 9.92 -1.54 -1.05
C GLY A 162 9.16 -1.41 0.27
N TRP A 163 7.85 -1.21 0.23
CA TRP A 163 7.03 -0.96 1.41
C TRP A 163 6.05 -2.11 1.66
N GLU A 164 5.88 -2.51 2.90
CA GLU A 164 4.97 -3.58 3.31
C GLU A 164 3.90 -3.05 4.28
N PRO A 165 2.58 -3.23 3.99
CA PRO A 165 1.51 -2.87 4.90
C PRO A 165 1.54 -3.71 6.19
N GLN A 166 1.31 -3.06 7.32
CA GLN A 166 1.28 -3.69 8.64
C GLN A 166 -0.12 -3.64 9.24
N GLY A 167 -0.72 -4.79 9.44
CA GLY A 167 -2.06 -4.92 10.02
C GLY A 167 -3.17 -4.37 9.10
N SER A 168 -4.34 -4.12 9.66
CA SER A 168 -5.48 -3.55 8.93
C SER A 168 -5.45 -2.02 8.94
N PRO A 169 -6.03 -1.37 7.90
CA PRO A 169 -6.17 0.09 7.89
C PRO A 169 -6.92 0.62 9.11
N ILE A 170 -6.45 1.72 9.66
CA ILE A 170 -7.08 2.45 10.76
C ILE A 170 -7.91 3.57 10.17
N ARG A 171 -9.12 3.77 10.70
CA ARG A 171 -10.02 4.85 10.30
C ARG A 171 -10.18 5.87 11.42
N SER A 172 -10.15 7.15 11.09
CA SER A 172 -10.48 8.21 12.06
C SER A 172 -11.94 8.15 12.49
N GLY A 173 -12.18 8.45 13.74
CA GLY A 173 -13.47 8.36 14.40
C GLY A 173 -13.28 7.88 15.84
N HIS A 174 -14.38 7.87 16.61
CA HIS A 174 -14.32 7.39 17.98
C HIS A 174 -13.98 5.90 18.04
N ALA A 175 -12.81 5.56 18.57
CA ALA A 175 -12.30 4.21 18.71
C ALA A 175 -12.43 3.68 20.16
N GLY A 176 -13.57 3.99 20.81
CA GLY A 176 -13.86 3.57 22.16
C GLY A 176 -12.78 4.01 23.17
N ASP A 177 -12.39 3.12 24.07
CA ASP A 177 -11.43 3.36 25.15
C ASP A 177 -10.11 3.99 24.70
N VAL A 178 -9.69 3.76 23.45
CA VAL A 178 -8.45 4.31 22.90
C VAL A 178 -8.58 5.81 22.68
N SER A 179 -9.66 6.26 22.06
CA SER A 179 -9.91 7.69 21.85
C SER A 179 -10.13 8.43 23.18
N ASP A 180 -10.82 7.81 24.12
CA ASP A 180 -11.05 8.37 25.45
C ASP A 180 -9.73 8.50 26.24
N ALA A 181 -8.85 7.52 26.14
CA ALA A 181 -7.54 7.56 26.77
C ALA A 181 -6.61 8.62 26.13
N ILE A 182 -6.68 8.80 24.81
CA ILE A 182 -5.95 9.86 24.12
C ILE A 182 -6.47 11.23 24.53
N ASP A 183 -7.78 11.40 24.58
CA ASP A 183 -8.43 12.66 25.00
C ASP A 183 -8.03 13.04 26.44
N ALA A 184 -8.13 12.10 27.37
CA ALA A 184 -7.73 12.31 28.75
C ALA A 184 -6.23 12.68 28.87
N PHE A 185 -5.38 12.03 28.08
CA PHE A 185 -3.95 12.33 28.03
C PHE A 185 -3.67 13.75 27.50
N LEU A 186 -4.29 14.13 26.38
CA LEU A 186 -4.11 15.45 25.77
C LEU A 186 -4.64 16.56 26.68
N THR A 187 -5.81 16.37 27.28
CA THR A 187 -6.43 17.30 28.23
C THR A 187 -5.56 17.52 29.49
N ALA A 188 -4.89 16.46 29.96
CA ALA A 188 -4.00 16.55 31.11
C ALA A 188 -2.60 17.09 30.77
N SER A 189 -2.25 17.25 29.50
CA SER A 189 -0.92 17.68 29.05
C SER A 189 -0.79 19.21 29.16
N PRO A 190 0.15 19.75 29.96
CA PRO A 190 0.24 21.20 30.22
C PRO A 190 0.62 22.03 28.99
N ASP A 191 1.26 21.39 28.00
CA ASP A 191 1.75 22.03 26.77
C ASP A 191 0.74 21.95 25.62
N ILE A 192 -0.44 21.40 25.85
CA ILE A 192 -1.51 21.24 24.87
C ILE A 192 -2.66 22.18 25.20
N ALA A 193 -3.11 22.93 24.21
CA ALA A 193 -4.32 23.75 24.38
C ALA A 193 -5.54 22.83 24.48
N ASN A 194 -6.40 23.10 25.45
CA ASN A 194 -7.68 22.41 25.58
C ASN A 194 -8.74 23.07 24.69
N PRO A 195 -9.64 22.28 24.09
CA PRO A 195 -10.79 22.83 23.40
C PRO A 195 -11.69 23.58 24.42
N PRO A 196 -12.43 24.62 24.00
CA PRO A 196 -13.34 25.34 24.88
C PRO A 196 -14.48 24.46 25.39
N ASP A 197 -14.90 23.49 24.56
CA ASP A 197 -15.98 22.55 24.87
C ASP A 197 -15.68 21.17 24.25
N GLY A 198 -16.07 20.10 24.94
CA GLY A 198 -16.00 18.72 24.45
C GLY A 198 -14.59 18.11 24.39
N PRO A 199 -14.47 16.92 23.82
CA PRO A 199 -13.19 16.19 23.73
C PRO A 199 -12.22 16.85 22.75
N HIS A 200 -10.93 16.53 22.90
CA HIS A 200 -9.87 17.03 22.01
C HIS A 200 -10.05 16.51 20.57
N PRO A 201 -10.21 17.38 19.57
CA PRO A 201 -10.59 16.97 18.21
C PRO A 201 -9.66 15.95 17.59
N SER A 202 -8.36 16.03 17.86
CA SER A 202 -7.38 15.10 17.32
C SER A 202 -7.34 13.75 18.04
N ALA A 203 -8.04 13.56 19.16
CA ALA A 203 -8.04 12.28 19.89
C ALA A 203 -8.58 11.10 19.06
N THR A 204 -9.35 11.38 18.02
CA THR A 204 -9.96 10.39 17.13
C THR A 204 -9.26 10.29 15.76
N HIS A 205 -8.16 10.99 15.55
CA HIS A 205 -7.44 10.99 14.27
C HIS A 205 -6.51 9.78 14.14
N VAL A 206 -6.31 9.31 12.92
CA VAL A 206 -5.45 8.15 12.61
C VAL A 206 -4.06 8.33 13.20
N GLU A 207 -3.47 9.52 13.03
CA GLU A 207 -2.09 9.81 13.43
C GLU A 207 -1.93 9.74 14.97
N THR A 208 -2.90 10.23 15.71
CA THR A 208 -2.86 10.19 17.20
C THR A 208 -3.12 8.78 17.72
N ILE A 209 -4.00 8.02 17.07
CA ILE A 209 -4.24 6.61 17.41
C ILE A 209 -2.97 5.80 17.21
N ILE A 210 -2.27 5.98 16.08
CA ILE A 210 -1.00 5.30 15.81
C ILE A 210 0.07 5.74 16.81
N ALA A 211 0.24 7.03 17.06
CA ALA A 211 1.19 7.54 18.03
C ALA A 211 0.96 6.95 19.43
N TRP A 212 -0.31 6.78 19.82
CA TRP A 212 -0.69 6.15 21.08
C TRP A 212 -0.25 4.68 21.14
N TYR A 213 -0.46 3.92 20.06
CA TYR A 213 0.04 2.53 19.98
C TYR A 213 1.56 2.46 19.96
N MET A 214 2.23 3.35 19.24
CA MET A 214 3.70 3.43 19.24
C MET A 214 4.24 3.62 20.65
N GLN A 215 3.74 4.61 21.39
CA GLN A 215 4.14 4.89 22.77
C GLN A 215 3.95 3.66 23.67
N ARG A 216 2.77 3.02 23.61
CA ARG A 216 2.45 1.89 24.50
C ARG A 216 3.23 0.62 24.20
N ARG A 217 3.72 0.47 22.97
CA ARG A 217 4.49 -0.69 22.51
C ARG A 217 5.99 -0.43 22.43
N GLY A 218 6.45 0.78 22.76
CA GLY A 218 7.86 1.15 22.68
C GLY A 218 8.40 1.26 21.24
N ILE A 219 7.50 1.49 20.26
CA ILE A 219 7.90 1.65 18.86
C ILE A 219 8.41 3.08 18.68
N THR A 220 9.66 3.22 18.23
CA THR A 220 10.31 4.53 18.07
C THR A 220 10.12 5.12 16.68
N ASN A 221 9.93 4.30 15.65
CA ASN A 221 9.74 4.76 14.27
C ASN A 221 8.59 4.00 13.63
N ALA A 222 7.69 4.73 12.99
CA ALA A 222 6.64 4.16 12.14
C ALA A 222 6.35 5.09 10.98
N THR A 223 5.89 4.51 9.87
CA THR A 223 5.38 5.26 8.71
C THR A 223 3.93 4.89 8.49
N VAL A 224 3.09 5.88 8.27
CA VAL A 224 1.67 5.70 7.91
C VAL A 224 1.37 6.42 6.62
N VAL A 225 0.66 5.75 5.72
CA VAL A 225 0.05 6.37 4.54
C VAL A 225 -1.39 6.69 4.87
N ILE A 226 -1.82 7.93 4.61
CA ILE A 226 -3.21 8.36 4.80
C ILE A 226 -3.82 8.81 3.47
N ASN A 227 -5.14 8.66 3.32
CA ASN A 227 -5.88 9.10 2.14
C ASN A 227 -6.30 10.59 2.17
N HIS A 228 -5.83 11.37 3.14
CA HIS A 228 -6.11 12.80 3.26
C HIS A 228 -5.03 13.63 2.56
N ARG A 229 -5.35 14.22 1.41
CA ARG A 229 -4.43 15.02 0.57
C ARG A 229 -3.81 16.25 1.26
N GLY A 230 -4.42 16.74 2.31
CA GLY A 230 -3.89 17.84 3.13
C GLY A 230 -2.82 17.43 4.13
N GLY A 231 -2.55 16.13 4.27
CA GLY A 231 -1.66 15.60 5.30
C GLY A 231 -2.18 15.75 6.72
N PRO A 232 -1.30 15.68 7.73
CA PRO A 232 -1.68 15.87 9.13
C PRO A 232 -2.27 17.25 9.33
N CYS A 233 -3.35 17.33 10.09
CA CYS A 233 -3.97 18.62 10.39
C CYS A 233 -3.00 19.54 11.17
N SER A 234 -3.16 20.86 11.01
CA SER A 234 -2.34 21.90 11.63
C SER A 234 -3.19 22.84 12.51
N GLY A 235 -2.57 23.45 13.49
CA GLY A 235 -3.23 24.35 14.46
C GLY A 235 -3.09 23.87 15.92
N PRO A 236 -3.59 24.64 16.89
CA PRO A 236 -3.32 24.37 18.31
C PRO A 236 -3.96 23.07 18.86
N LEU A 237 -5.02 22.57 18.22
CA LEU A 237 -5.74 21.34 18.60
C LEU A 237 -5.56 20.21 17.57
N SER A 238 -4.44 20.18 16.87
CA SER A 238 -4.23 19.32 15.69
C SER A 238 -3.25 18.18 15.93
N CYS A 239 -3.15 17.26 14.95
CA CYS A 239 -2.16 16.18 14.94
C CYS A 239 -0.73 16.69 15.00
N SER A 240 -0.42 17.85 14.38
CA SER A 240 0.94 18.44 14.43
C SER A 240 1.37 18.86 15.85
N VAL A 241 0.47 19.00 16.78
CA VAL A 241 0.74 19.28 18.20
C VAL A 241 0.55 18.03 19.07
N ALA A 242 -0.53 17.30 18.85
CA ALA A 242 -0.91 16.15 19.67
C ALA A 242 0.08 14.96 19.50
N VAL A 243 0.46 14.60 18.27
CA VAL A 243 1.37 13.48 18.02
C VAL A 243 2.74 13.68 18.68
N PRO A 244 3.42 14.83 18.53
CA PRO A 244 4.66 15.10 19.27
C PRO A 244 4.53 15.05 20.80
N ALA A 245 3.38 15.38 21.35
CA ALA A 245 3.16 15.30 22.79
C ALA A 245 2.92 13.88 23.30
N ILE A 246 2.32 13.02 22.47
CA ILE A 246 2.10 11.60 22.78
C ILE A 246 3.42 10.83 22.68
N LEU A 247 4.21 11.06 21.64
CA LEU A 247 5.42 10.31 21.34
C LEU A 247 6.59 10.70 22.28
N PRO A 248 7.34 9.71 22.81
CA PRO A 248 8.58 9.96 23.51
C PRO A 248 9.61 10.72 22.65
N ALA A 249 10.48 11.50 23.28
CA ALA A 249 11.60 12.13 22.60
C ALA A 249 12.48 11.07 21.91
N GLY A 250 12.88 11.34 20.67
CA GLY A 250 13.62 10.40 19.83
C GLY A 250 12.74 9.44 19.02
N SER A 251 11.40 9.51 19.18
CA SER A 251 10.47 8.77 18.32
C SER A 251 9.96 9.63 17.16
N THR A 252 9.65 8.99 16.04
CA THR A 252 9.12 9.68 14.84
C THR A 252 7.98 8.88 14.22
N LEU A 253 6.86 9.54 13.98
CA LEU A 253 5.81 9.05 13.08
C LEU A 253 5.90 9.84 11.77
N THR A 254 6.25 9.15 10.68
CA THR A 254 6.23 9.74 9.33
C THR A 254 4.86 9.54 8.72
N VAL A 255 4.18 10.63 8.39
CA VAL A 255 2.87 10.60 7.72
C VAL A 255 3.08 10.90 6.25
N MET A 256 2.74 9.91 5.40
CA MET A 256 2.77 10.04 3.93
C MET A 256 1.34 10.22 3.40
N PHE A 257 1.18 11.09 2.40
CA PHE A 257 -0.15 11.43 1.87
C PHE A 257 -0.07 11.89 0.41
N PRO A 258 -1.13 11.68 -0.40
CA PRO A 258 -1.16 12.11 -1.80
C PRO A 258 -1.07 13.64 -1.93
N ASP A 259 -0.24 14.12 -2.89
CA ASP A 259 -0.11 15.55 -3.18
C ASP A 259 -1.24 16.10 -4.08
N GLY A 260 -2.07 15.21 -4.61
CA GLY A 260 -3.15 15.53 -5.55
C GLY A 260 -2.70 15.73 -6.99
N GLN A 261 -1.43 15.51 -7.30
CA GLN A 261 -0.82 15.61 -8.64
C GLN A 261 -0.26 14.25 -9.12
N GLY A 262 -0.58 13.17 -8.42
CA GLY A 262 -0.09 11.82 -8.70
C GLY A 262 1.18 11.43 -7.93
N GLY A 263 1.66 12.29 -7.03
CA GLY A 263 2.80 12.02 -6.16
C GLY A 263 2.44 11.95 -4.68
N MET A 264 3.44 11.64 -3.86
CA MET A 264 3.33 11.55 -2.41
C MET A 264 4.16 12.64 -1.72
N ARG A 265 3.60 13.19 -0.64
CA ARG A 265 4.32 14.03 0.33
C ARG A 265 4.51 13.28 1.63
N SER A 266 5.50 13.69 2.41
CA SER A 266 5.71 13.17 3.75
C SER A 266 5.89 14.30 4.77
N THR A 267 5.42 14.05 5.99
CA THR A 267 5.60 14.95 7.14
C THR A 267 6.04 14.13 8.35
N PRO A 268 7.28 14.28 8.81
CA PRO A 268 7.72 13.65 10.05
C PRO A 268 7.17 14.41 11.25
N LEU A 269 6.54 13.69 12.17
CA LEU A 269 6.06 14.18 13.46
C LEU A 269 6.95 13.59 14.56
N GLN A 270 7.84 14.42 15.09
CA GLN A 270 8.85 14.00 16.08
C GLN A 270 8.33 14.14 17.51
N GLY A 271 8.56 13.10 18.32
CA GLY A 271 8.19 13.08 19.72
C GLY A 271 8.96 14.12 20.55
N ARG A 272 8.26 14.77 21.49
CA ARG A 272 8.80 15.78 22.41
C ARG A 272 8.68 15.38 23.87
N ARG A 273 7.96 14.31 24.17
CA ARG A 273 7.69 13.89 25.54
C ARG A 273 8.98 13.38 26.19
N ARG A 274 9.39 14.00 27.28
CA ARG A 274 10.51 13.62 28.15
C ARG A 274 10.14 12.51 29.13
#